data_7aae430aa41017ce278105fe9c1f4e75
#
_entry.id   7aae430aa41017ce278105fe9c1f4e75
#
_cell.length_a   1.000
_cell.length_b   1.000
_cell.length_c   1.000
_cell.angle_alpha   90.00
_cell.angle_beta   90.00
_cell.angle_gamma   90.00
#
_symmetry.space_group_name_H-M   'P 1'
#
loop_
_entity.id
_entity.type
_entity.pdbx_description
1 polymer ?
#
loop_
_entity_poly.entity_id
_entity_poly.type
_entity_poly.pdbx_seq_one_letter_code
_entity_poly.pdbx_strand_id
1 'polypeptide(L)'
;MPKIPQMKYTVYLFDFDYTLADSSRGIVTCFRSVLERHGYTGITDDMIKRTIGKTLEESFSILTGITDADQLESFRQEYSKEADIYMNANTILFPDTLPTLTHLKKQGIRIGIISTKYRFRILSFLRNHMPDDWFDIIIGGED
;
A
#
# COMPACT_ATOMS: atom_id res chain seq x y z
N MET A 1 -11.87 -34.03 21.29
CA MET A 1 -11.36 -32.97 20.41
C MET A 1 -11.43 -31.67 21.17
N PRO A 2 -10.32 -30.96 21.33
CA PRO A 2 -10.40 -29.61 21.87
C PRO A 2 -11.22 -28.73 20.91
N LYS A 3 -12.18 -28.01 21.46
CA LYS A 3 -12.94 -27.03 20.67
C LYS A 3 -11.98 -25.91 20.23
N ILE A 4 -11.90 -25.67 18.93
CA ILE A 4 -11.22 -24.47 18.42
C ILE A 4 -11.95 -23.27 19.05
N PRO A 5 -11.22 -22.37 19.75
CA PRO A 5 -11.88 -21.18 20.32
C PRO A 5 -12.58 -20.43 19.20
N GLN A 6 -13.87 -20.14 19.38
CA GLN A 6 -14.57 -19.24 18.45
C GLN A 6 -13.81 -17.91 18.40
N MET A 7 -13.54 -17.44 17.17
CA MET A 7 -12.93 -16.14 17.01
C MET A 7 -13.83 -15.06 17.63
N LYS A 8 -13.29 -14.35 18.62
CA LYS A 8 -14.00 -13.30 19.35
C LYS A 8 -14.07 -11.97 18.59
N TYR A 9 -13.38 -11.88 17.45
CA TYR A 9 -13.27 -10.64 16.70
C TYR A 9 -14.38 -10.54 15.68
N THR A 10 -15.01 -9.38 15.59
CA THR A 10 -16.10 -9.06 14.66
C THR A 10 -15.66 -8.16 13.52
N VAL A 11 -14.45 -7.61 13.63
CA VAL A 11 -13.87 -6.69 12.65
C VAL A 11 -12.42 -7.08 12.42
N TYR A 12 -12.01 -7.14 11.14
CA TYR A 12 -10.61 -7.30 10.73
C TYR A 12 -10.19 -6.09 9.93
N LEU A 13 -9.08 -5.48 10.35
CA LEU A 13 -8.45 -4.36 9.66
C LEU A 13 -7.14 -4.84 9.05
N PHE A 14 -6.98 -4.59 7.75
CA PHE A 14 -5.81 -5.00 6.98
C PHE A 14 -5.01 -3.78 6.54
N ASP A 15 -3.70 -3.91 6.46
CA ASP A 15 -2.89 -3.03 5.63
C ASP A 15 -3.10 -3.42 4.15
N PHE A 16 -2.66 -2.59 3.23
CA PHE A 16 -2.82 -2.84 1.80
C PHE A 16 -1.53 -3.37 1.17
N ASP A 17 -0.48 -2.55 1.12
CA ASP A 17 0.78 -2.93 0.49
C ASP A 17 1.44 -4.10 1.25
N TYR A 18 1.80 -5.16 0.53
CA TYR A 18 2.35 -6.42 1.06
C TYR A 18 1.42 -7.21 1.99
N THR A 19 0.20 -6.80 2.14
CA THR A 19 -0.80 -7.55 2.93
C THR A 19 -1.92 -8.08 2.03
N LEU A 20 -2.63 -7.21 1.35
CA LEU A 20 -3.69 -7.61 0.40
C LEU A 20 -3.19 -7.68 -1.04
N ALA A 21 -2.22 -6.86 -1.39
CA ALA A 21 -1.68 -6.77 -2.74
C ALA A 21 -0.16 -6.63 -2.74
N ASP A 22 0.46 -7.20 -3.76
CA ASP A 22 1.86 -6.96 -4.07
C ASP A 22 1.96 -5.77 -5.03
N SER A 23 2.26 -4.61 -4.49
CA SER A 23 2.51 -3.36 -5.21
C SER A 23 4.00 -3.03 -5.32
N SER A 24 4.87 -3.94 -4.90
CA SER A 24 6.31 -3.67 -4.80
C SER A 24 6.95 -3.23 -6.11
N ARG A 25 6.55 -3.83 -7.23
CA ARG A 25 7.06 -3.46 -8.56
C ARG A 25 6.69 -2.02 -8.92
N GLY A 26 5.46 -1.61 -8.67
CA GLY A 26 5.02 -0.24 -8.90
C GLY A 26 5.70 0.76 -7.98
N ILE A 27 5.83 0.42 -6.71
CA ILE A 27 6.51 1.26 -5.72
C ILE A 27 7.99 1.46 -6.09
N VAL A 28 8.70 0.39 -6.42
CA VAL A 28 10.11 0.47 -6.83
C VAL A 28 10.26 1.34 -8.08
N THR A 29 9.41 1.14 -9.08
CA THR A 29 9.43 1.93 -10.31
C THR A 29 9.26 3.42 -10.02
N CYS A 30 8.29 3.79 -9.19
CA CYS A 30 8.01 5.18 -8.86
C CYS A 30 9.14 5.82 -8.07
N PHE A 31 9.66 5.15 -7.03
CA PHE A 31 10.83 5.66 -6.29
C PHE A 31 12.05 5.84 -7.18
N ARG A 32 12.35 4.83 -7.98
CA ARG A 32 13.52 4.86 -8.84
C ARG A 32 13.46 6.00 -9.83
N SER A 33 12.31 6.26 -10.45
CA SER A 33 12.14 7.39 -11.37
C SER A 33 12.47 8.72 -10.72
N VAL A 34 11.99 8.95 -9.50
CA VAL A 34 12.27 10.20 -8.76
C VAL A 34 13.73 10.27 -8.33
N LEU A 35 14.25 9.18 -7.75
CA LEU A 35 15.64 9.14 -7.26
C LEU A 35 16.65 9.35 -8.39
N GLU A 36 16.49 8.69 -9.50
CA GLU A 36 17.38 8.83 -10.66
C GLU A 36 17.33 10.23 -11.26
N ARG A 37 16.14 10.83 -11.33
CA ARG A 37 15.95 12.22 -11.81
C ARG A 37 16.76 13.21 -10.99
N HIS A 38 16.93 12.97 -9.71
CA HIS A 38 17.68 13.83 -8.80
C HIS A 38 19.11 13.37 -8.55
N GLY A 39 19.61 12.41 -9.36
CA GLY A 39 21.00 11.99 -9.31
C GLY A 39 21.36 11.02 -8.20
N TYR A 40 20.39 10.42 -7.53
CA TYR A 40 20.65 9.40 -6.50
C TYR A 40 20.91 8.05 -7.18
N THR A 41 22.16 7.60 -7.09
CA THR A 41 22.62 6.30 -7.60
C THR A 41 23.02 5.39 -6.45
N GLY A 42 23.13 4.09 -6.72
CA GLY A 42 23.53 3.12 -5.70
C GLY A 42 22.43 2.70 -4.74
N ILE A 43 21.19 3.18 -4.92
CA ILE A 43 20.03 2.73 -4.15
C ILE A 43 19.47 1.49 -4.83
N THR A 44 19.49 0.36 -4.11
CA THR A 44 19.00 -0.92 -4.64
C THR A 44 17.48 -1.04 -4.50
N ASP A 45 16.90 -1.94 -5.28
CA ASP A 45 15.48 -2.26 -5.17
C ASP A 45 15.13 -2.77 -3.75
N ASP A 46 16.02 -3.56 -3.16
CA ASP A 46 15.84 -4.07 -1.80
C ASP A 46 15.79 -2.95 -0.76
N MET A 47 16.65 -1.94 -0.89
CA MET A 47 16.61 -0.77 -0.03
C MET A 47 15.27 -0.03 -0.13
N ILE A 48 14.74 0.12 -1.33
CA ILE A 48 13.43 0.74 -1.56
C ILE A 48 12.33 -0.11 -0.92
N LYS A 49 12.33 -1.41 -1.16
CA LYS A 49 11.33 -2.35 -0.63
C LYS A 49 11.26 -2.34 0.88
N ARG A 50 12.38 -2.16 1.56
CA ARG A 50 12.44 -2.09 3.03
C ARG A 50 11.75 -0.87 3.62
N THR A 51 11.46 0.15 2.82
CA THR A 51 10.70 1.33 3.26
C THR A 51 9.20 1.18 3.10
N ILE A 52 8.72 0.12 2.46
CA ILE A 52 7.28 -0.10 2.24
C ILE A 52 6.57 -0.23 3.59
N GLY A 53 5.46 0.50 3.73
CA GLY A 53 4.72 0.61 4.99
C GLY A 53 4.99 1.91 5.75
N LYS A 54 6.06 2.64 5.42
CA LYS A 54 6.33 3.99 5.92
C LYS A 54 5.64 5.03 5.05
N THR A 55 5.54 6.26 5.53
CA THR A 55 5.07 7.36 4.67
C THR A 55 6.07 7.61 3.54
N LEU A 56 5.63 8.23 2.46
CA LEU A 56 6.52 8.54 1.34
C LEU A 56 7.66 9.47 1.77
N GLU A 57 7.34 10.47 2.61
CA GLU A 57 8.31 11.41 3.15
C GLU A 57 9.39 10.70 3.98
N GLU A 58 8.98 9.79 4.87
CA GLU A 58 9.92 9.00 5.66
C GLU A 58 10.80 8.12 4.77
N SER A 59 10.21 7.50 3.76
CA SER A 59 10.92 6.64 2.82
C SER A 59 11.96 7.42 2.03
N PHE A 60 11.60 8.56 1.47
CA PHE A 60 12.54 9.42 0.77
C PHE A 60 13.65 9.93 1.70
N SER A 61 13.31 10.30 2.94
CA SER A 61 14.30 10.71 3.93
C SER A 61 15.32 9.60 4.21
N ILE A 62 14.87 8.38 4.40
CA ILE A 62 15.74 7.22 4.63
C ILE A 62 16.65 6.98 3.42
N LEU A 63 16.11 7.03 2.21
CA LEU A 63 16.83 6.69 0.99
C LEU A 63 17.80 7.79 0.54
N THR A 64 17.53 9.05 0.85
CA THR A 64 18.33 10.21 0.37
C THR A 64 19.13 10.90 1.46
N GLY A 65 18.75 10.74 2.73
CA GLY A 65 19.30 11.51 3.84
C GLY A 65 18.74 12.92 3.97
N ILE A 66 17.79 13.31 3.10
CA ILE A 66 17.17 14.64 3.15
C ILE A 66 16.18 14.68 4.32
N THR A 67 16.19 15.78 5.06
CA THR A 67 15.29 16.03 6.20
C THR A 67 14.43 17.28 6.01
N ASP A 68 14.70 18.07 4.98
CA ASP A 68 13.93 19.28 4.68
C ASP A 68 12.52 18.92 4.23
N ALA A 69 11.53 19.43 4.95
CA ALA A 69 10.11 19.08 4.71
C ALA A 69 9.63 19.48 3.30
N ASP A 70 10.08 20.63 2.80
CA ASP A 70 9.68 21.13 1.48
C ASP A 70 10.26 20.27 0.36
N GLN A 71 11.50 19.82 0.49
CA GLN A 71 12.11 18.91 -0.47
C GLN A 71 11.43 17.55 -0.46
N LEU A 72 11.13 17.00 0.71
CA LEU A 72 10.44 15.72 0.84
C LEU A 72 9.03 15.80 0.24
N GLU A 73 8.31 16.90 0.45
CA GLU A 73 7.00 17.12 -0.16
C GLU A 73 7.10 17.21 -1.69
N SER A 74 8.13 17.86 -2.22
CA SER A 74 8.39 17.91 -3.66
C SER A 74 8.62 16.51 -4.24
N PHE A 75 9.40 15.66 -3.57
CA PHE A 75 9.61 14.27 -3.97
C PHE A 75 8.31 13.45 -3.91
N ARG A 76 7.50 13.65 -2.87
CA ARG A 76 6.20 13.00 -2.75
C ARG A 76 5.29 13.36 -3.95
N GLN A 77 5.28 14.63 -4.34
CA GLN A 77 4.48 15.09 -5.48
C GLN A 77 4.96 14.46 -6.79
N GLU A 78 6.27 14.37 -7.01
CA GLU A 78 6.84 13.69 -8.17
C GLU A 78 6.50 12.20 -8.18
N TYR A 79 6.63 11.55 -7.03
CA TYR A 79 6.22 10.14 -6.86
C TYR A 79 4.74 9.95 -7.22
N SER A 80 3.88 10.84 -6.77
CA SER A 80 2.44 10.76 -7.05
C SER A 80 2.15 10.79 -8.56
N LYS A 81 2.85 11.63 -9.31
CA LYS A 81 2.72 11.67 -10.77
C LYS A 81 3.17 10.37 -11.43
N GLU A 82 4.26 9.78 -10.97
CA GLU A 82 4.73 8.48 -11.46
C GLU A 82 3.72 7.38 -11.12
N ALA A 83 3.16 7.41 -9.90
CA ALA A 83 2.17 6.44 -9.46
C ALA A 83 0.86 6.50 -10.26
N ASP A 84 0.46 7.67 -10.71
CA ASP A 84 -0.69 7.82 -11.61
C ASP A 84 -0.53 7.00 -12.89
N ILE A 85 0.70 6.83 -13.34
CA ILE A 85 1.03 6.10 -14.58
C ILE A 85 1.27 4.61 -14.31
N TYR A 86 2.06 4.28 -13.30
CA TYR A 86 2.64 2.94 -13.17
C TYR A 86 2.05 2.08 -12.06
N MET A 87 1.38 2.65 -11.05
CA MET A 87 1.06 1.90 -9.84
C MET A 87 0.07 0.75 -10.09
N ASN A 88 -1.10 1.04 -10.65
CA ASN A 88 -2.14 0.01 -10.83
C ASN A 88 -1.71 -1.09 -11.80
N ALA A 89 -0.99 -0.75 -12.86
CA ALA A 89 -0.49 -1.72 -13.84
C ALA A 89 0.57 -2.67 -13.26
N ASN A 90 1.20 -2.29 -12.14
CA ASN A 90 2.26 -3.05 -11.48
C ASN A 90 1.87 -3.50 -10.07
N THR A 91 0.58 -3.63 -9.80
CA THR A 91 0.03 -4.12 -8.53
C THR A 91 -0.86 -5.31 -8.80
N ILE A 92 -0.66 -6.38 -8.04
CA ILE A 92 -1.47 -7.61 -8.13
C ILE A 92 -1.93 -8.03 -6.74
N LEU A 93 -3.16 -8.53 -6.65
CA LEU A 93 -3.63 -9.15 -5.41
C LEU A 93 -2.84 -10.43 -5.14
N PHE A 94 -2.53 -10.69 -3.87
CA PHE A 94 -2.03 -12.01 -3.50
C PHE A 94 -3.09 -13.08 -3.78
N PRO A 95 -2.67 -14.31 -4.14
CA PRO A 95 -3.62 -15.38 -4.48
C PRO A 95 -4.64 -15.68 -3.37
N ASP A 96 -4.25 -15.52 -2.11
CA ASP A 96 -5.10 -15.82 -0.96
C ASP A 96 -6.02 -14.67 -0.53
N THR A 97 -5.87 -13.49 -1.12
CA THR A 97 -6.61 -12.29 -0.69
C THR A 97 -8.11 -12.45 -0.88
N LEU A 98 -8.56 -12.71 -2.10
CA LEU A 98 -10.00 -12.85 -2.36
C LEU A 98 -10.64 -14.02 -1.62
N PRO A 99 -10.02 -15.22 -1.59
CA PRO A 99 -10.58 -16.32 -0.79
C PRO A 99 -10.70 -15.99 0.69
N THR A 100 -9.70 -15.36 1.27
CA THR A 100 -9.71 -14.99 2.71
C THR A 100 -10.80 -13.97 3.01
N LEU A 101 -10.88 -12.89 2.23
CA LEU A 101 -11.90 -11.86 2.44
C LEU A 101 -13.31 -12.40 2.22
N THR A 102 -13.50 -13.25 1.22
CA THR A 102 -14.77 -13.92 0.96
C THR A 102 -15.21 -14.77 2.15
N HIS A 103 -14.26 -15.53 2.71
CA HIS A 103 -14.52 -16.36 3.89
C HIS A 103 -14.96 -15.51 5.09
N LEU A 104 -14.27 -14.42 5.36
CA LEU A 104 -14.61 -13.52 6.47
C LEU A 104 -16.00 -12.90 6.28
N LYS A 105 -16.32 -12.44 5.08
CA LYS A 105 -17.65 -11.87 4.79
C LYS A 105 -18.77 -12.89 4.95
N LYS A 106 -18.57 -14.12 4.53
CA LYS A 106 -19.56 -15.21 4.72
C LYS A 106 -19.84 -15.50 6.20
N GLN A 107 -18.87 -15.23 7.08
CA GLN A 107 -19.05 -15.38 8.52
C GLN A 107 -19.66 -14.13 9.18
N GLY A 108 -20.04 -13.11 8.41
CA GLY A 108 -20.61 -11.88 8.92
C GLY A 108 -19.57 -10.95 9.58
N ILE A 109 -18.29 -11.17 9.34
CA ILE A 109 -17.21 -10.34 9.86
C ILE A 109 -17.07 -9.10 8.99
N ARG A 110 -16.97 -7.94 9.62
CA ARG A 110 -16.68 -6.68 8.95
C ARG A 110 -15.19 -6.58 8.63
N ILE A 111 -14.87 -6.05 7.46
CA ILE A 111 -13.50 -5.86 7.03
C ILE A 111 -13.23 -4.40 6.69
N GLY A 112 -12.02 -3.96 6.95
CA GLY A 112 -11.57 -2.62 6.64
C GLY A 112 -10.09 -2.59 6.29
N ILE A 113 -9.63 -1.44 5.81
CA ILE A 113 -8.23 -1.19 5.47
C ILE A 113 -7.75 0.02 6.27
N ILE A 114 -6.57 -0.10 6.88
CA ILE A 114 -5.80 1.01 7.45
C ILE A 114 -4.40 0.94 6.87
N SER A 115 -3.98 1.98 6.17
CA SER A 115 -2.70 1.99 5.46
C SER A 115 -2.09 3.38 5.41
N THR A 116 -0.77 3.46 5.33
CA THR A 116 -0.06 4.70 4.99
C THR A 116 -0.22 5.06 3.52
N LYS A 117 -0.61 4.10 2.68
CA LYS A 117 -0.97 4.35 1.29
C LYS A 117 -2.19 5.26 1.23
N TYR A 118 -2.22 6.17 0.27
CA TYR A 118 -3.36 7.08 0.12
C TYR A 118 -4.62 6.32 -0.27
N ARG A 119 -5.73 6.70 0.40
CA ARG A 119 -7.03 6.05 0.19
C ARG A 119 -7.44 6.07 -1.28
N PHE A 120 -7.26 7.19 -1.98
CA PHE A 120 -7.65 7.28 -3.38
C PHE A 120 -6.90 6.27 -4.26
N ARG A 121 -5.64 5.92 -3.92
CA ARG A 121 -4.87 4.90 -4.61
C ARG A 121 -5.45 3.51 -4.39
N ILE A 122 -5.81 3.22 -3.15
CA ILE A 122 -6.43 1.95 -2.76
C ILE A 122 -7.76 1.78 -3.51
N LEU A 123 -8.61 2.81 -3.46
CA LEU A 123 -9.91 2.79 -4.14
C LEU A 123 -9.76 2.63 -5.66
N SER A 124 -8.81 3.32 -6.27
CA SER A 124 -8.54 3.23 -7.71
C SER A 124 -8.19 1.80 -8.12
N PHE A 125 -7.38 1.11 -7.33
CA PHE A 125 -7.03 -0.28 -7.57
C PHE A 125 -8.22 -1.22 -7.35
N LEU A 126 -8.92 -1.06 -6.22
CA LEU A 126 -10.01 -1.97 -5.84
C LEU A 126 -11.18 -1.95 -6.81
N ARG A 127 -11.48 -0.83 -7.43
CA ARG A 127 -12.59 -0.71 -8.40
C ARG A 127 -12.52 -1.72 -9.53
N ASN A 128 -11.33 -2.14 -9.91
CA ASN A 128 -11.12 -3.08 -11.01
C ASN A 128 -10.90 -4.53 -10.53
N HIS A 129 -10.91 -4.78 -9.21
CA HIS A 129 -10.51 -6.07 -8.67
C HIS A 129 -11.53 -6.70 -7.73
N MET A 130 -12.41 -5.90 -7.13
CA MET A 130 -13.44 -6.42 -6.23
C MET A 130 -14.61 -5.43 -6.10
N PRO A 131 -15.77 -5.88 -5.57
CA PRO A 131 -16.94 -5.02 -5.37
C PRO A 131 -16.65 -3.83 -4.45
N ASP A 132 -17.24 -2.66 -4.75
CA ASP A 132 -17.02 -1.41 -4.04
C ASP A 132 -17.43 -1.47 -2.56
N ASP A 133 -18.38 -2.33 -2.21
CA ASP A 133 -18.98 -2.42 -0.89
C ASP A 133 -18.33 -3.47 0.04
N TRP A 134 -17.20 -4.06 -0.38
CA TRP A 134 -16.57 -5.12 0.41
C TRP A 134 -15.94 -4.61 1.71
N PHE A 135 -15.38 -3.41 1.70
CA PHE A 135 -14.76 -2.82 2.86
C PHE A 135 -15.69 -1.82 3.52
N ASP A 136 -15.95 -2.00 4.82
CA ASP A 136 -16.80 -1.10 5.61
C ASP A 136 -16.12 0.25 5.88
N ILE A 137 -14.79 0.26 5.94
CA ILE A 137 -13.99 1.47 6.12
C ILE A 137 -12.63 1.32 5.44
N ILE A 138 -12.15 2.40 4.86
CA ILE A 138 -10.80 2.50 4.31
C ILE A 138 -10.20 3.81 4.83
N ILE A 139 -9.13 3.69 5.62
CA ILE A 139 -8.35 4.81 6.16
C ILE A 139 -7.00 4.78 5.46
N GLY A 140 -6.65 5.87 4.81
CA GLY A 140 -5.41 6.01 4.07
C GLY A 140 -4.54 7.14 4.60
N GLY A 141 -3.40 7.37 3.92
CA GLY A 141 -2.41 8.34 4.37
C GLY A 141 -2.86 9.79 4.36
N GLU A 142 -3.97 10.13 3.69
CA GLU A 142 -4.55 11.46 3.69
C GLU A 142 -5.53 11.73 4.85
N ASP A 143 -5.90 10.70 5.61
CA ASP A 143 -6.90 10.80 6.70
C ASP A 143 -6.33 11.18 8.07
#